data_9e28b21ea9d7896a3caaf067bdd511d2
#
_entry.id   9e28b21ea9d7896a3caaf067bdd511d2
#
_cell.length_a   1.000
_cell.length_b   1.000
_cell.length_c   1.000
_cell.angle_alpha   90.00
_cell.angle_beta   90.00
_cell.angle_gamma   90.00
#
_symmetry.space_group_name_H-M   'P 1'
#
loop_
_entity.id
_entity.type
_entity.pdbx_description
1 polymer ?
#
loop_
_entity_poly.entity_id
_entity_poly.type
_entity_poly.pdbx_seq_one_letter_code
_entity_poly.pdbx_strand_id
1 'polypeptide(L)'
;ADGEGMNCWESALAEAAFMTGLERNADIVQMCSYAPLLAHTDAWQWRPDLIWFDNLNSMATPNYYVQQMFSVNKGTDVVKISEAGQPIAGKDSLYASAVIDRNKNELIIKMVNAGSASQLISMDLKGMQLTKKPGMVQVLASSNPAEFNKLSALEKLKPVTGPFNVKSKTIQYE
;
A
#
# COMPACT_ATOMS: atom_id res chain seq x y z
N ALA A 1 13.03 -12.96 21.56
CA ALA A 1 12.73 -12.77 20.13
C ALA A 1 12.05 -11.41 19.99
N ASP A 2 12.61 -10.57 19.14
CA ASP A 2 12.13 -9.20 18.96
C ASP A 2 10.71 -9.22 18.39
N GLY A 3 9.74 -8.67 19.15
CA GLY A 3 8.35 -8.60 18.72
C GLY A 3 8.19 -7.80 17.43
N GLU A 4 9.03 -6.79 17.22
CA GLU A 4 9.09 -5.93 16.03
C GLU A 4 9.21 -6.70 14.71
N GLY A 5 9.95 -7.82 14.69
CA GLY A 5 10.20 -8.60 13.48
C GLY A 5 8.99 -9.35 12.90
N MET A 6 7.86 -9.36 13.59
CA MET A 6 6.61 -9.95 13.06
C MET A 6 6.00 -9.10 11.94
N ASN A 7 6.23 -7.79 11.93
CA ASN A 7 5.81 -6.88 10.89
C ASN A 7 6.94 -6.69 9.85
N CYS A 8 7.32 -7.78 9.18
CA CYS A 8 8.32 -7.75 8.12
C CYS A 8 7.71 -7.35 6.77
N TRP A 9 8.58 -7.19 5.75
CA TRP A 9 8.15 -6.83 4.40
C TRP A 9 7.13 -7.81 3.80
N GLU A 10 7.34 -9.11 3.98
CA GLU A 10 6.41 -10.13 3.48
C GLU A 10 5.01 -9.97 4.09
N SER A 11 4.92 -9.71 5.40
CA SER A 11 3.64 -9.47 6.05
C SER A 11 2.96 -8.19 5.55
N ALA A 12 3.74 -7.15 5.28
CA ALA A 12 3.22 -5.90 4.72
C ALA A 12 2.71 -6.07 3.28
N LEU A 13 3.38 -6.88 2.45
CA LEU A 13 2.91 -7.23 1.11
C LEU A 13 1.58 -7.99 1.16
N ALA A 14 1.47 -8.98 2.04
CA ALA A 14 0.24 -9.75 2.21
C ALA A 14 -0.92 -8.84 2.67
N GLU A 15 -0.65 -7.93 3.59
CA GLU A 15 -1.64 -6.94 4.05
C GLU A 15 -2.04 -5.98 2.93
N ALA A 16 -1.09 -5.46 2.15
CA ALA A 16 -1.37 -4.59 1.02
C ALA A 16 -2.25 -5.29 -0.03
N ALA A 17 -1.96 -6.55 -0.36
CA ALA A 17 -2.76 -7.37 -1.25
C ALA A 17 -4.20 -7.53 -0.72
N PHE A 18 -4.35 -7.85 0.56
CA PHE A 18 -5.65 -7.95 1.23
C PHE A 18 -6.42 -6.61 1.19
N MET A 19 -5.77 -5.49 1.46
CA MET A 19 -6.41 -4.18 1.46
C MET A 19 -6.92 -3.75 0.08
N THR A 20 -6.28 -4.18 -1.02
CA THR A 20 -6.85 -3.97 -2.37
C THR A 20 -8.20 -4.67 -2.52
N GLY A 21 -8.36 -5.83 -1.88
CA GLY A 21 -9.62 -6.58 -1.83
C GLY A 21 -10.69 -5.85 -1.03
N LEU A 22 -10.34 -5.30 0.14
CA LEU A 22 -11.26 -4.50 0.95
C LEU A 22 -11.75 -3.27 0.18
N GLU A 23 -10.85 -2.55 -0.47
CA GLU A 23 -11.20 -1.36 -1.23
C GLU A 23 -12.08 -1.67 -2.46
N ARG A 24 -11.83 -2.78 -3.17
CA ARG A 24 -12.70 -3.22 -4.29
C ARG A 24 -14.13 -3.56 -3.85
N ASN A 25 -14.32 -3.95 -2.60
CA ASN A 25 -15.60 -4.34 -2.00
C ASN A 25 -16.13 -3.27 -1.03
N ALA A 26 -15.85 -1.99 -1.27
CA ALA A 26 -16.24 -0.88 -0.40
C ALA A 26 -17.77 -0.66 -0.33
N ASP A 27 -18.55 -1.31 -1.19
CA ASP A 27 -20.01 -1.39 -1.07
C ASP A 27 -20.46 -2.21 0.14
N ILE A 28 -19.64 -3.16 0.60
CA ILE A 28 -19.89 -4.01 1.76
C ILE A 28 -18.97 -3.60 2.93
N VAL A 29 -17.67 -3.39 2.65
CA VAL A 29 -16.67 -3.05 3.66
C VAL A 29 -16.68 -1.55 3.94
N GLN A 30 -17.37 -1.15 4.99
CA GLN A 30 -17.52 0.26 5.36
C GLN A 30 -16.34 0.79 6.19
N MET A 31 -15.71 -0.07 6.98
CA MET A 31 -14.59 0.30 7.86
C MET A 31 -13.72 -0.91 8.15
N CYS A 32 -12.42 -0.69 8.20
CA CYS A 32 -11.46 -1.65 8.74
C CYS A 32 -10.46 -0.92 9.63
N SER A 33 -9.93 -1.63 10.62
CA SER A 33 -8.89 -1.11 11.52
C SER A 33 -7.89 -2.19 11.86
N TYR A 34 -6.65 -1.79 12.06
CA TYR A 34 -5.59 -2.68 12.52
C TYR A 34 -5.63 -2.79 14.05
N ALA A 35 -5.45 -3.99 14.57
CA ALA A 35 -5.38 -4.24 16.00
C ALA A 35 -4.40 -5.39 16.32
N PRO A 36 -3.54 -5.24 17.34
CA PRO A 36 -3.30 -4.05 18.16
C PRO A 36 -2.56 -2.94 17.43
N LEU A 37 -2.72 -1.71 17.89
CA LEU A 37 -2.11 -0.54 17.26
C LEU A 37 -0.71 -0.24 17.81
N LEU A 38 -0.54 -0.31 19.12
CA LEU A 38 0.64 0.17 19.85
C LEU A 38 1.22 -0.93 20.76
N ALA A 39 2.55 -1.07 20.74
CA ALA A 39 3.27 -1.93 21.67
C ALA A 39 4.50 -1.23 22.26
N HIS A 40 4.64 -1.27 23.57
CA HIS A 40 5.87 -0.88 24.26
C HIS A 40 6.87 -2.03 24.18
N THR A 41 8.14 -1.72 23.84
CA THR A 41 9.18 -2.75 23.63
C THR A 41 9.41 -3.67 24.83
N ASP A 42 9.25 -3.14 26.03
CA ASP A 42 9.51 -3.89 27.28
C ASP A 42 8.23 -4.48 27.91
N ALA A 43 7.04 -4.16 27.39
CA ALA A 43 5.77 -4.48 28.04
C ALA A 43 4.63 -4.86 27.06
N TRP A 44 4.97 -5.42 25.92
CA TRP A 44 3.97 -5.89 24.95
C TRP A 44 3.36 -7.24 25.41
N GLN A 45 2.05 -7.39 25.19
CA GLN A 45 1.32 -8.63 25.50
C GLN A 45 0.91 -9.40 24.24
N TRP A 46 0.89 -8.73 23.13
CA TRP A 46 0.43 -9.27 21.85
C TRP A 46 1.34 -8.82 20.71
N ARG A 47 1.33 -9.56 19.62
CA ARG A 47 2.00 -9.22 18.36
C ARG A 47 1.32 -9.94 17.19
N PRO A 48 1.33 -9.42 15.96
CA PRO A 48 2.05 -8.22 15.52
C PRO A 48 1.35 -6.93 15.94
N ASP A 49 2.13 -5.86 16.13
CA ASP A 49 1.65 -4.51 16.47
C ASP A 49 2.08 -3.51 15.40
N LEU A 50 1.28 -2.48 15.16
CA LEU A 50 1.51 -1.57 14.04
C LEU A 50 2.62 -0.56 14.32
N ILE A 51 2.70 -0.04 15.55
CA ILE A 51 3.67 0.96 16.00
C ILE A 51 4.33 0.45 17.27
N TRP A 52 5.65 0.41 17.26
CA TRP A 52 6.46 0.09 18.42
C TRP A 52 7.04 1.35 19.03
N PHE A 53 7.13 1.41 20.35
CA PHE A 53 7.67 2.57 21.05
C PHE A 53 8.38 2.17 22.35
N ASP A 54 9.27 3.04 22.79
CA ASP A 54 9.84 3.08 24.14
C ASP A 54 9.46 4.41 24.81
N ASN A 55 10.13 4.76 25.90
CA ASN A 55 9.84 6.01 26.63
C ASN A 55 10.23 7.28 25.86
N LEU A 56 11.01 7.18 24.79
CA LEU A 56 11.60 8.33 24.10
C LEU A 56 11.32 8.31 22.58
N ASN A 57 11.12 7.14 21.99
CA ASN A 57 11.07 6.96 20.55
C ASN A 57 9.85 6.15 20.15
N SER A 58 9.43 6.31 18.90
CA SER A 58 8.45 5.45 18.26
C SER A 58 8.92 5.05 16.86
N MET A 59 8.49 3.90 16.40
CA MET A 59 8.84 3.33 15.10
C MET A 59 7.59 2.79 14.42
N ALA A 60 7.39 3.21 13.18
CA ALA A 60 6.37 2.69 12.30
C ALA A 60 6.85 1.40 11.61
N THR A 61 6.03 0.35 11.63
CA THR A 61 6.33 -0.88 10.91
C THR A 61 6.03 -0.75 9.40
N PRO A 62 6.51 -1.65 8.54
CA PRO A 62 6.09 -1.67 7.13
C PRO A 62 4.57 -1.78 6.96
N ASN A 63 3.88 -2.52 7.83
CA ASN A 63 2.43 -2.62 7.86
C ASN A 63 1.75 -1.28 8.19
N TYR A 64 2.33 -0.46 9.08
CA TYR A 64 1.86 0.89 9.32
C TYR A 64 1.84 1.72 8.03
N TYR A 65 2.91 1.65 7.26
CA TYR A 65 2.99 2.39 6.01
C TYR A 65 1.99 1.90 4.97
N VAL A 66 1.71 0.59 4.91
CA VAL A 66 0.62 0.05 4.08
C VAL A 66 -0.72 0.67 4.50
N GLN A 67 -1.06 0.62 5.79
CA GLN A 67 -2.30 1.22 6.31
C GLN A 67 -2.36 2.72 6.02
N GLN A 68 -1.27 3.45 6.24
CA GLN A 68 -1.17 4.87 5.94
C GLN A 68 -1.41 5.16 4.46
N MET A 69 -0.73 4.44 3.55
CA MET A 69 -0.87 4.63 2.10
C MET A 69 -2.32 4.44 1.65
N PHE A 70 -3.04 3.47 2.19
CA PHE A 70 -4.46 3.29 1.88
C PHE A 70 -5.34 4.38 2.50
N SER A 71 -5.14 4.73 3.75
CA SER A 71 -5.99 5.66 4.49
C SER A 71 -5.88 7.10 4.00
N VAL A 72 -4.68 7.57 3.62
CA VAL A 72 -4.50 8.95 3.13
C VAL A 72 -4.82 9.08 1.63
N ASN A 73 -4.81 7.98 0.89
CA ASN A 73 -5.11 7.93 -0.53
C ASN A 73 -6.48 7.25 -0.79
N LYS A 74 -7.48 7.62 -0.02
CA LYS A 74 -8.86 7.17 -0.21
C LYS A 74 -9.59 8.00 -1.26
N GLY A 75 -10.53 7.37 -1.95
CA GLY A 75 -11.42 8.06 -2.89
C GLY A 75 -12.86 8.20 -2.38
N THR A 76 -13.70 8.81 -3.20
CA THR A 76 -15.15 8.88 -2.99
C THR A 76 -15.88 7.71 -3.66
N ASP A 77 -15.32 7.17 -4.74
CA ASP A 77 -15.92 6.11 -5.55
C ASP A 77 -14.87 5.08 -5.96
N VAL A 78 -15.24 3.80 -5.92
CA VAL A 78 -14.40 2.72 -6.45
C VAL A 78 -14.50 2.69 -7.97
N VAL A 79 -13.35 2.55 -8.63
CA VAL A 79 -13.26 2.40 -10.08
C VAL A 79 -12.90 0.96 -10.41
N LYS A 80 -13.61 0.39 -11.38
CA LYS A 80 -13.29 -0.97 -11.85
C LYS A 80 -11.94 -0.95 -12.57
N ILE A 81 -11.00 -1.73 -12.05
CA ILE A 81 -9.75 -2.06 -12.72
C ILE A 81 -9.74 -3.55 -13.04
N SER A 82 -9.33 -3.90 -14.26
CA SER A 82 -9.40 -5.30 -14.72
C SER A 82 -8.34 -5.61 -15.76
N GLU A 83 -7.89 -6.86 -15.79
CA GLU A 83 -7.11 -7.45 -16.85
C GLU A 83 -7.97 -8.50 -17.56
N ALA A 84 -8.09 -8.42 -18.89
CA ALA A 84 -8.95 -9.31 -19.69
C ALA A 84 -10.39 -9.47 -19.13
N GLY A 85 -10.93 -8.39 -18.54
CA GLY A 85 -12.28 -8.37 -17.96
C GLY A 85 -12.40 -8.94 -16.55
N GLN A 86 -11.33 -9.47 -15.97
CA GLN A 86 -11.29 -10.00 -14.60
C GLN A 86 -10.62 -9.04 -13.63
N PRO A 87 -11.03 -8.99 -12.34
CA PRO A 87 -10.32 -8.24 -11.31
C PRO A 87 -8.86 -8.68 -11.19
N ILE A 88 -7.96 -7.74 -10.90
CA ILE A 88 -6.55 -8.02 -10.62
C ILE A 88 -6.45 -8.40 -9.14
N ALA A 89 -6.53 -9.69 -8.84
CA ALA A 89 -6.71 -10.21 -7.49
C ALA A 89 -5.85 -11.46 -7.21
N GLY A 90 -4.58 -11.44 -7.64
CA GLY A 90 -3.59 -12.44 -7.31
C GLY A 90 -3.06 -13.28 -8.48
N LYS A 91 -3.63 -13.14 -9.67
CA LYS A 91 -3.01 -13.73 -10.86
C LYS A 91 -1.62 -13.12 -11.05
N ASP A 92 -0.62 -13.98 -11.28
CA ASP A 92 0.80 -13.60 -11.41
C ASP A 92 1.32 -12.78 -10.21
N SER A 93 0.78 -13.04 -9.00
CA SER A 93 1.09 -12.32 -7.76
C SER A 93 0.78 -10.81 -7.79
N LEU A 94 -0.04 -10.36 -8.74
CA LEU A 94 -0.43 -8.97 -8.88
C LEU A 94 -1.81 -8.73 -8.27
N TYR A 95 -1.92 -7.65 -7.48
CA TYR A 95 -3.17 -7.18 -6.90
C TYR A 95 -3.35 -5.70 -7.18
N ALA A 96 -4.58 -5.26 -7.43
CA ALA A 96 -4.83 -3.85 -7.67
C ALA A 96 -6.21 -3.42 -7.24
N SER A 97 -6.33 -2.14 -6.87
CA SER A 97 -7.58 -1.42 -6.71
C SER A 97 -7.43 0.00 -7.25
N ALA A 98 -8.54 0.63 -7.57
CA ALA A 98 -8.54 2.03 -8.01
C ALA A 98 -9.76 2.76 -7.46
N VAL A 99 -9.55 4.03 -7.11
CA VAL A 99 -10.60 4.93 -6.63
C VAL A 99 -10.48 6.30 -7.28
N ILE A 100 -11.59 7.02 -7.36
CA ILE A 100 -11.62 8.44 -7.72
C ILE A 100 -11.96 9.26 -6.48
N ASP A 101 -11.18 10.28 -6.21
CA ASP A 101 -11.57 11.36 -5.30
C ASP A 101 -12.18 12.49 -6.14
N ARG A 102 -13.52 12.60 -6.13
CA ARG A 102 -14.24 13.64 -6.88
C ARG A 102 -13.97 15.03 -6.35
N ASN A 103 -13.67 15.16 -5.06
CA ASN A 103 -13.41 16.46 -4.45
C ASN A 103 -12.08 17.06 -4.91
N LYS A 104 -11.09 16.20 -5.13
CA LYS A 104 -9.76 16.58 -5.62
C LYS A 104 -9.61 16.42 -7.13
N ASN A 105 -10.57 15.75 -7.78
CA ASN A 105 -10.49 15.35 -9.19
C ASN A 105 -9.24 14.48 -9.47
N GLU A 106 -9.01 13.48 -8.64
CA GLU A 106 -7.86 12.60 -8.68
C GLU A 106 -8.28 11.15 -8.94
N LEU A 107 -7.57 10.46 -9.81
CA LEU A 107 -7.59 9.00 -9.92
C LEU A 107 -6.43 8.44 -9.11
N ILE A 108 -6.72 7.55 -8.19
CA ILE A 108 -5.74 6.89 -7.32
C ILE A 108 -5.74 5.41 -7.67
N ILE A 109 -4.60 4.91 -8.13
CA ILE A 109 -4.41 3.50 -8.46
C ILE A 109 -3.44 2.91 -7.45
N LYS A 110 -3.81 1.80 -6.85
CA LYS A 110 -3.00 1.04 -5.91
C LYS A 110 -2.66 -0.31 -6.52
N MET A 111 -1.37 -0.63 -6.56
CA MET A 111 -0.86 -1.87 -7.14
C MET A 111 0.10 -2.53 -6.16
N VAL A 112 -0.02 -3.84 -6.05
CA VAL A 112 0.83 -4.67 -5.20
C VAL A 112 1.38 -5.80 -6.04
N ASN A 113 2.70 -5.82 -6.19
CA ASN A 113 3.42 -6.95 -6.74
C ASN A 113 3.95 -7.80 -5.58
N ALA A 114 3.29 -8.91 -5.29
CA ALA A 114 3.68 -9.86 -4.25
C ALA A 114 4.66 -10.93 -4.79
N GLY A 115 5.04 -10.85 -6.06
CA GLY A 115 6.06 -11.71 -6.66
C GLY A 115 7.48 -11.24 -6.38
N SER A 116 8.45 -12.10 -6.68
CA SER A 116 9.89 -11.83 -6.50
C SER A 116 10.52 -11.10 -7.70
N ALA A 117 9.83 -10.99 -8.82
CA ALA A 117 10.31 -10.36 -10.04
C ALA A 117 9.61 -9.03 -10.29
N SER A 118 10.35 -8.07 -10.85
CA SER A 118 9.78 -6.83 -11.39
C SER A 118 8.79 -7.14 -12.52
N GLN A 119 7.71 -6.37 -12.62
CA GLN A 119 6.68 -6.52 -13.64
C GLN A 119 6.41 -5.18 -14.32
N LEU A 120 6.56 -5.14 -15.63
CA LEU A 120 6.15 -3.97 -16.42
C LEU A 120 4.62 -3.99 -16.60
N ILE A 121 3.95 -3.04 -15.99
CA ILE A 121 2.49 -2.89 -16.05
C ILE A 121 2.13 -1.81 -17.06
N SER A 122 1.23 -2.14 -17.99
CA SER A 122 0.64 -1.19 -18.92
C SER A 122 -0.84 -0.98 -18.59
N MET A 123 -1.22 0.24 -18.27
CA MET A 123 -2.58 0.61 -17.86
C MET A 123 -3.22 1.53 -18.89
N ASP A 124 -4.43 1.22 -19.33
CA ASP A 124 -5.23 2.06 -20.23
C ASP A 124 -6.32 2.80 -19.44
N LEU A 125 -6.22 4.13 -19.40
CA LEU A 125 -7.15 5.01 -18.68
C LEU A 125 -8.37 5.36 -19.57
N LYS A 126 -9.22 4.38 -19.80
CA LYS A 126 -10.43 4.57 -20.62
C LYS A 126 -11.41 5.55 -19.95
N GLY A 127 -11.94 6.46 -20.76
CA GLY A 127 -12.94 7.43 -20.29
C GLY A 127 -12.40 8.58 -19.44
N MET A 128 -11.11 8.59 -19.10
CA MET A 128 -10.50 9.64 -18.30
C MET A 128 -10.07 10.83 -19.16
N GLN A 129 -10.22 12.04 -18.60
CA GLN A 129 -9.61 13.26 -19.14
C GLN A 129 -8.33 13.54 -18.38
N LEU A 130 -7.21 13.46 -19.08
CA LEU A 130 -5.91 13.75 -18.49
C LEU A 130 -5.69 15.25 -18.34
N THR A 131 -5.17 15.66 -17.20
CA THR A 131 -4.69 17.03 -16.99
C THR A 131 -3.22 17.15 -17.37
N LYS A 132 -2.74 18.38 -17.59
CA LYS A 132 -1.31 18.63 -17.82
C LYS A 132 -0.46 18.59 -16.53
N LYS A 133 -1.09 18.38 -15.38
CA LYS A 133 -0.38 18.28 -14.10
C LYS A 133 0.31 16.92 -14.00
N PRO A 134 1.55 16.88 -13.51
CA PRO A 134 2.20 15.61 -13.21
C PRO A 134 1.42 14.86 -12.14
N GLY A 135 1.38 13.55 -12.26
CA GLY A 135 0.93 12.67 -11.19
C GLY A 135 2.00 12.51 -10.11
N MET A 136 1.64 11.84 -9.07
CA MET A 136 2.57 11.43 -8.01
C MET A 136 2.57 9.91 -7.91
N VAL A 137 3.72 9.33 -7.64
CA VAL A 137 3.86 7.92 -7.29
C VAL A 137 4.44 7.81 -5.90
N GLN A 138 3.90 6.88 -5.12
CA GLN A 138 4.41 6.53 -3.80
C GLN A 138 4.72 5.04 -3.81
N VAL A 139 5.95 4.69 -3.45
CA VAL A 139 6.45 3.31 -3.51
C VAL A 139 6.97 2.90 -2.15
N LEU A 140 6.54 1.73 -1.68
CA LEU A 140 7.10 1.01 -0.55
C LEU A 140 7.64 -0.31 -1.10
N ALA A 141 8.93 -0.57 -0.95
CA ALA A 141 9.57 -1.76 -1.52
C ALA A 141 10.78 -2.22 -0.71
N SER A 142 11.04 -3.52 -0.73
CA SER A 142 12.28 -4.16 -0.29
C SER A 142 12.57 -5.38 -1.16
N SER A 143 13.83 -5.71 -1.32
CA SER A 143 14.28 -6.97 -1.94
C SER A 143 14.39 -8.12 -0.94
N ASN A 144 14.26 -7.84 0.36
CA ASN A 144 14.37 -8.83 1.43
C ASN A 144 13.00 -9.05 2.11
N PRO A 145 12.35 -10.20 1.93
CA PRO A 145 11.05 -10.50 2.54
C PRO A 145 11.04 -10.39 4.06
N ALA A 146 12.16 -10.72 4.70
CA ALA A 146 12.31 -10.69 6.16
C ALA A 146 12.74 -9.31 6.69
N GLU A 147 12.87 -8.29 5.84
CA GLU A 147 13.24 -6.94 6.30
C GLU A 147 12.13 -6.31 7.13
N PHE A 148 12.52 -5.64 8.20
CA PHE A 148 11.62 -4.91 9.09
C PHE A 148 12.31 -3.67 9.68
N ASN A 149 11.52 -2.71 10.14
CA ASN A 149 12.03 -1.54 10.85
C ASN A 149 12.34 -1.88 12.30
N LYS A 150 13.34 -1.25 12.88
CA LYS A 150 13.78 -1.41 14.28
C LYS A 150 13.76 -0.07 15.00
N LEU A 151 13.29 -0.08 16.24
CA LEU A 151 13.29 1.13 17.06
C LEU A 151 14.70 1.65 17.33
N SER A 152 15.68 0.75 17.40
CA SER A 152 17.11 1.09 17.62
C SER A 152 17.85 1.59 16.39
N ALA A 153 17.19 1.68 15.23
CA ALA A 153 17.81 2.08 13.97
C ALA A 153 16.86 2.97 13.16
N LEU A 154 17.44 3.73 12.21
CA LEU A 154 16.62 4.50 11.27
C LEU A 154 15.68 3.57 10.49
N GLU A 155 14.44 4.01 10.30
CA GLU A 155 13.46 3.29 9.50
C GLU A 155 13.95 3.14 8.06
N LYS A 156 14.20 1.90 7.65
CA LYS A 156 14.66 1.56 6.30
C LYS A 156 13.49 1.42 5.33
N LEU A 157 12.43 0.75 5.79
CA LEU A 157 11.21 0.53 5.02
C LEU A 157 10.23 1.66 5.30
N LYS A 158 10.21 2.64 4.41
CA LYS A 158 9.25 3.75 4.40
C LYS A 158 8.91 4.13 2.97
N PRO A 159 7.72 4.67 2.71
CA PRO A 159 7.34 5.08 1.36
C PRO A 159 8.22 6.18 0.81
N VAL A 160 8.61 6.02 -0.45
CA VAL A 160 9.30 7.06 -1.23
C VAL A 160 8.29 7.66 -2.19
N THR A 161 8.20 8.98 -2.21
CA THR A 161 7.27 9.72 -3.07
C THR A 161 8.03 10.48 -4.14
N GLY A 162 7.55 10.43 -5.37
CA GLY A 162 8.16 11.13 -6.50
C GLY A 162 7.13 11.57 -7.54
N PRO A 163 7.51 12.46 -8.46
CA PRO A 163 6.65 12.85 -9.57
C PRO A 163 6.51 11.72 -10.58
N PHE A 164 5.33 11.61 -11.18
CA PHE A 164 5.01 10.67 -12.24
C PHE A 164 4.45 11.39 -13.46
N ASN A 165 5.11 11.29 -14.61
CA ASN A 165 4.69 11.99 -15.81
C ASN A 165 3.69 11.16 -16.61
N VAL A 166 2.43 11.59 -16.61
CA VAL A 166 1.36 11.01 -17.43
C VAL A 166 1.36 11.70 -18.80
N LYS A 167 1.93 11.05 -19.81
CA LYS A 167 2.06 11.62 -21.18
C LYS A 167 0.92 11.19 -22.11
N SER A 168 0.24 10.11 -21.79
CA SER A 168 -0.82 9.52 -22.62
C SER A 168 -1.85 8.81 -21.75
N LYS A 169 -2.96 8.37 -22.35
CA LYS A 169 -3.96 7.53 -21.65
C LYS A 169 -3.45 6.12 -21.35
N THR A 170 -2.37 5.70 -21.97
CA THR A 170 -1.67 4.46 -21.63
C THR A 170 -0.48 4.81 -20.76
N ILE A 171 -0.50 4.36 -19.53
CA ILE A 171 0.56 4.55 -18.53
C ILE A 171 1.36 3.26 -18.43
N GLN A 172 2.68 3.37 -18.37
CA GLN A 172 3.56 2.25 -18.09
C GLN A 172 4.32 2.52 -16.79
N TYR A 173 4.42 1.48 -15.96
CA TYR A 173 5.16 1.50 -14.70
C TYR A 173 5.80 0.12 -14.46
N GLU A 174 7.05 0.13 -13.95
CA GLU A 174 7.80 -1.07 -13.58
C GLU A 174 8.19 -1.05 -12.10
#